data_1be0698b7501b0ef953e74271fea0928
#
_entry.id   1be0698b7501b0ef953e74271fea0928
#
_cell.length_a   1.000
_cell.length_b   1.000
_cell.length_c   1.000
_cell.angle_alpha   90.00
_cell.angle_beta   90.00
_cell.angle_gamma   90.00
#
_symmetry.space_group_name_H-M   'P 1'
#
loop_
_entity.id
_entity.type
_entity.pdbx_description
1 polymer ?
#
loop_
_entity_poly.entity_id
_entity_poly.type
_entity_poly.pdbx_seq_one_letter_code
_entity_poly.pdbx_strand_id
1 'polypeptide(L)'
;MRKVAIGLSITALLSACGGTPPGANIPTDSIIQGVNYIGASVKDIEETAALYKDAVDLQPVDQSVITDNPLFDALAGRAGVSAQTQMMRSVNAQVRFMAFSNPSPEALATAEMDVHGPGIAHVCYQVNQNTKAYQKFLAGGAKHIGDKEMVQINPKNPVYYAYARDHSGLIAEIEHVDVSKLNLPKPPENEYRIRHVSLATPDIDRIVDFYTKFLNQPSPRRVGEWFPIGNENTDKVSGLPGSKLEMAWFQVRNIELEIFQYHSHPTKDLTKPRPLDAFGYNMIVFDVSDIKAARKRLVDAGGTVVTEAGPMDGGQIMFGRDPDGNLLGLQTISAKAVVSSKNFKNNGT
;
A
#
# COMPACT_ATOMS: atom_id res chain seq x y z
N MET A 1 -18.98 13.55 -45.51
CA MET A 1 -18.92 13.32 -44.06
C MET A 1 -18.20 12.00 -43.81
N ARG A 2 -16.89 12.05 -43.56
CA ARG A 2 -16.09 10.86 -43.22
C ARG A 2 -16.21 10.61 -41.71
N LYS A 3 -16.77 9.47 -41.33
CA LYS A 3 -16.76 9.00 -39.93
C LYS A 3 -15.32 8.58 -39.61
N VAL A 4 -14.64 9.38 -38.81
CA VAL A 4 -13.38 8.98 -38.17
C VAL A 4 -13.77 8.07 -37.00
N ALA A 5 -13.56 6.79 -37.16
CA ALA A 5 -13.64 5.83 -36.06
C ALA A 5 -12.37 6.03 -35.21
N ILE A 6 -12.52 6.70 -34.08
CA ILE A 6 -11.46 6.76 -33.06
C ILE A 6 -11.49 5.40 -32.36
N GLY A 7 -10.66 4.50 -32.85
CA GLY A 7 -10.31 3.27 -32.12
C GLY A 7 -9.43 3.66 -30.92
N LEU A 8 -10.03 3.96 -29.78
CA LEU A 8 -9.30 4.07 -28.52
C LEU A 8 -8.79 2.67 -28.17
N SER A 9 -7.52 2.47 -28.45
CA SER A 9 -6.80 1.28 -28.06
C SER A 9 -6.79 1.18 -26.53
N ILE A 10 -7.43 0.14 -26.01
CA ILE A 10 -7.36 -0.33 -24.62
C ILE A 10 -5.93 -0.87 -24.30
N THR A 11 -4.93 -0.30 -24.93
CA THR A 11 -3.53 -0.68 -24.78
C THR A 11 -2.92 -0.17 -23.45
N ALA A 12 -3.59 0.75 -22.77
CA ALA A 12 -3.07 1.36 -21.54
C ALA A 12 -3.09 0.39 -20.32
N LEU A 13 -3.98 -0.62 -20.30
CA LEU A 13 -3.97 -1.66 -19.27
C LEU A 13 -2.83 -2.67 -19.43
N LEU A 14 -2.21 -2.74 -20.61
CA LEU A 14 -1.08 -3.63 -20.89
C LEU A 14 0.22 -3.18 -20.23
N SER A 15 0.35 -1.88 -19.90
CA SER A 15 1.50 -1.36 -19.15
C SER A 15 1.46 -1.66 -17.65
N ALA A 16 0.32 -2.12 -17.12
CA ALA A 16 0.21 -2.43 -15.70
C ALA A 16 1.02 -3.66 -15.28
N CYS A 17 1.29 -4.58 -16.21
CA CYS A 17 2.09 -5.79 -15.95
C CYS A 17 3.42 -5.81 -16.71
N GLY A 18 3.64 -4.89 -17.63
CA GLY A 18 4.96 -4.56 -18.13
C GLY A 18 5.62 -3.69 -17.07
N GLY A 19 6.19 -4.30 -16.04
CA GLY A 19 6.93 -3.57 -15.02
C GLY A 19 7.92 -2.64 -15.72
N THR A 20 7.92 -1.36 -15.35
CA THR A 20 9.13 -0.57 -15.46
C THR A 20 10.22 -1.43 -14.85
N PRO A 21 11.36 -1.66 -15.54
CA PRO A 21 12.40 -2.49 -14.96
C PRO A 21 12.66 -1.99 -13.56
N PRO A 22 12.71 -2.86 -12.56
CA PRO A 22 13.04 -2.48 -11.20
C PRO A 22 14.40 -1.82 -11.24
N GLY A 23 14.52 -0.72 -10.60
CA GLY A 23 15.71 0.10 -10.60
C GLY A 23 15.64 1.25 -11.60
N ALA A 24 14.48 1.89 -11.78
CA ALA A 24 14.51 3.31 -12.12
C ALA A 24 15.45 3.92 -11.07
N ASN A 25 16.67 4.30 -11.50
CA ASN A 25 17.69 4.85 -10.64
C ASN A 25 17.08 6.04 -9.91
N ILE A 26 16.65 5.82 -8.65
CA ILE A 26 16.38 6.95 -7.77
C ILE A 26 17.71 7.65 -7.67
N PRO A 27 17.81 8.94 -8.01
CA PRO A 27 19.07 9.66 -7.91
C PRO A 27 19.67 9.42 -6.52
N THR A 28 20.98 9.21 -6.45
CA THR A 28 21.70 8.95 -5.20
C THR A 28 21.56 10.08 -4.17
N ASP A 29 21.11 11.24 -4.63
CA ASP A 29 20.80 12.44 -3.83
C ASP A 29 19.33 12.57 -3.44
N SER A 30 18.49 11.61 -3.78
CA SER A 30 17.07 11.64 -3.44
C SER A 30 16.85 11.62 -1.93
N ILE A 31 16.00 12.52 -1.45
CA ILE A 31 15.62 12.59 -0.04
C ILE A 31 14.77 11.37 0.32
N ILE A 32 13.80 11.03 -0.50
CA ILE A 32 12.94 9.85 -0.31
C ILE A 32 13.63 8.64 -0.94
N GLN A 33 14.07 7.70 -0.11
CA GLN A 33 14.91 6.58 -0.53
C GLN A 33 14.13 5.27 -0.77
N GLY A 34 12.85 5.25 -0.42
CA GLY A 34 11.98 4.09 -0.57
C GLY A 34 10.92 4.05 0.53
N VAL A 35 10.12 3.01 0.54
CA VAL A 35 9.20 2.70 1.64
C VAL A 35 9.90 1.73 2.59
N ASN A 36 10.05 2.12 3.87
CA ASN A 36 10.63 1.24 4.88
C ASN A 36 9.62 0.17 5.30
N TYR A 37 8.41 0.56 5.70
CA TYR A 37 7.32 -0.38 5.99
C TYR A 37 5.94 0.25 5.84
N ILE A 38 4.93 -0.63 5.75
CA ILE A 38 3.51 -0.28 5.84
C ILE A 38 3.06 -0.72 7.23
N GLY A 39 2.40 0.17 7.99
CA GLY A 39 1.83 -0.16 9.30
C GLY A 39 0.40 -0.64 9.18
N ALA A 40 0.03 -1.57 10.05
CA ALA A 40 -1.33 -2.09 10.15
C ALA A 40 -1.70 -2.39 11.61
N SER A 41 -2.87 -1.90 12.03
CA SER A 41 -3.48 -2.28 13.30
C SER A 41 -4.29 -3.56 13.12
N VAL A 42 -4.00 -4.57 13.95
CA VAL A 42 -4.59 -5.91 13.85
C VAL A 42 -5.21 -6.34 15.18
N LYS A 43 -6.18 -7.27 15.11
CA LYS A 43 -6.83 -7.85 16.28
C LYS A 43 -5.93 -8.84 17.01
N ASP A 44 -5.23 -9.66 16.23
CA ASP A 44 -4.33 -10.71 16.69
C ASP A 44 -3.10 -10.79 15.80
N ILE A 45 -1.91 -10.60 16.39
CA ILE A 45 -0.64 -10.61 15.66
C ILE A 45 -0.29 -12.02 15.21
N GLU A 46 -0.45 -13.03 16.06
CA GLU A 46 -0.03 -14.39 15.79
C GLU A 46 -0.86 -14.98 14.63
N GLU A 47 -2.18 -14.81 14.70
CA GLU A 47 -3.10 -15.25 13.65
C GLU A 47 -2.82 -14.52 12.33
N THR A 48 -2.67 -13.19 12.37
CA THR A 48 -2.36 -12.40 11.17
C THR A 48 -1.02 -12.79 10.57
N ALA A 49 0.03 -12.85 11.39
CA ALA A 49 1.38 -13.20 10.92
C ALA A 49 1.43 -14.62 10.32
N ALA A 50 0.74 -15.58 10.93
CA ALA A 50 0.66 -16.95 10.42
C ALA A 50 -0.04 -17.01 9.05
N LEU A 51 -1.16 -16.29 8.89
CA LEU A 51 -1.89 -16.19 7.63
C LEU A 51 -1.01 -15.61 6.51
N TYR A 52 -0.37 -14.47 6.75
CA TYR A 52 0.45 -13.82 5.72
C TYR A 52 1.76 -14.57 5.44
N LYS A 53 2.31 -15.28 6.42
CA LYS A 53 3.45 -16.19 6.22
C LYS A 53 3.08 -17.35 5.29
N ASP A 54 1.96 -18.02 5.54
CA ASP A 54 1.52 -19.15 4.72
C ASP A 54 1.12 -18.71 3.31
N ALA A 55 0.32 -17.63 3.21
CA ALA A 55 -0.29 -17.25 1.95
C ALA A 55 0.67 -16.54 0.99
N VAL A 56 1.51 -15.62 1.49
CA VAL A 56 2.37 -14.74 0.67
C VAL A 56 3.82 -14.69 1.11
N ASP A 57 4.25 -15.69 1.88
CA ASP A 57 5.65 -15.91 2.31
C ASP A 57 6.29 -14.71 3.04
N LEU A 58 5.49 -13.93 3.79
CA LEU A 58 6.07 -12.91 4.66
C LEU A 58 6.84 -13.56 5.81
N GLN A 59 8.10 -13.20 5.97
CA GLN A 59 8.96 -13.75 7.01
C GLN A 59 9.07 -12.82 8.23
N PRO A 60 8.96 -13.33 9.47
CA PRO A 60 9.13 -12.51 10.66
C PRO A 60 10.59 -12.05 10.78
N VAL A 61 10.80 -10.76 11.07
CA VAL A 61 12.15 -10.18 11.23
C VAL A 61 12.37 -9.49 12.57
N ASP A 62 11.31 -9.02 13.23
CA ASP A 62 11.38 -8.35 14.52
C ASP A 62 10.08 -8.44 15.28
N GLN A 63 10.17 -8.60 16.60
CA GLN A 63 9.06 -8.44 17.53
C GLN A 63 9.46 -7.46 18.60
N SER A 64 8.56 -6.51 18.91
CA SER A 64 8.81 -5.51 19.94
C SER A 64 7.51 -5.05 20.58
N VAL A 65 7.64 -4.32 21.67
CA VAL A 65 6.51 -3.67 22.35
C VAL A 65 6.74 -2.17 22.28
N ILE A 66 5.72 -1.46 21.81
CA ILE A 66 5.65 -0.01 21.93
C ILE A 66 4.97 0.28 23.25
N THR A 67 5.67 0.96 24.16
CA THR A 67 5.14 1.44 25.44
C THR A 67 5.92 2.70 25.83
N ASP A 68 5.27 3.61 26.57
CA ASP A 68 5.86 4.86 27.04
C ASP A 68 6.54 5.64 25.88
N ASN A 69 5.93 5.62 24.69
CA ASN A 69 6.48 6.23 23.51
C ASN A 69 5.72 7.53 23.17
N PRO A 70 6.34 8.70 23.37
CA PRO A 70 5.67 10.00 23.15
C PRO A 70 5.24 10.23 21.69
N LEU A 71 5.89 9.59 20.70
CA LEU A 71 5.45 9.66 19.31
C LEU A 71 4.08 8.97 19.14
N PHE A 72 3.94 7.76 19.68
CA PHE A 72 2.68 7.00 19.57
C PHE A 72 1.56 7.64 20.41
N ASP A 73 1.89 8.20 21.56
CA ASP A 73 0.94 8.97 22.38
C ASP A 73 0.43 10.20 21.60
N ALA A 74 1.32 10.93 20.92
CA ALA A 74 0.95 12.07 20.08
C ALA A 74 0.09 11.64 18.87
N LEU A 75 0.44 10.52 18.21
CA LEU A 75 -0.33 9.98 17.09
C LEU A 75 -1.74 9.55 17.48
N ALA A 76 -1.90 8.98 18.65
CA ALA A 76 -3.19 8.53 19.19
C ALA A 76 -3.97 9.65 19.90
N GLY A 77 -3.35 10.82 20.12
CA GLY A 77 -3.95 11.93 20.88
C GLY A 77 -4.21 11.61 22.35
N ARG A 78 -3.52 10.63 22.93
CA ARG A 78 -3.68 10.20 24.33
C ARG A 78 -2.39 9.57 24.86
N ALA A 79 -2.15 9.67 26.15
CA ALA A 79 -1.00 9.07 26.83
C ALA A 79 -1.18 7.55 27.07
N GLY A 80 -0.06 6.85 27.26
CA GLY A 80 -0.03 5.46 27.68
C GLY A 80 -0.44 4.48 26.56
N VAL A 81 -0.20 4.82 25.30
CA VAL A 81 -0.44 3.93 24.17
C VAL A 81 0.53 2.76 24.24
N SER A 82 -0.01 1.54 24.18
CA SER A 82 0.79 0.32 24.16
C SER A 82 0.33 -0.62 23.06
N ALA A 83 1.30 -1.17 22.33
CA ALA A 83 1.04 -2.13 21.28
C ALA A 83 2.16 -3.19 21.21
N GLN A 84 1.78 -4.45 21.07
CA GLN A 84 2.71 -5.46 20.56
C GLN A 84 2.91 -5.22 19.08
N THR A 85 4.11 -5.45 18.57
CA THR A 85 4.40 -5.27 17.16
C THR A 85 5.18 -6.45 16.60
N GLN A 86 4.91 -6.78 15.34
CA GLN A 86 5.69 -7.74 14.58
C GLN A 86 5.95 -7.21 13.17
N MET A 87 7.23 -7.13 12.80
CA MET A 87 7.64 -6.81 11.45
C MET A 87 7.72 -8.08 10.61
N MET A 88 6.97 -8.09 9.51
CA MET A 88 6.97 -9.17 8.53
C MET A 88 7.53 -8.67 7.21
N ARG A 89 8.46 -9.41 6.60
CA ARG A 89 9.22 -8.96 5.42
C ARG A 89 9.04 -9.89 4.24
N SER A 90 8.79 -9.30 3.06
CA SER A 90 8.94 -9.89 1.74
C SER A 90 10.36 -9.62 1.18
N VAL A 91 10.62 -9.99 -0.06
CA VAL A 91 11.91 -9.73 -0.72
C VAL A 91 12.24 -8.24 -0.88
N ASN A 92 11.22 -7.40 -0.98
CA ASN A 92 11.35 -5.98 -1.37
C ASN A 92 10.65 -4.99 -0.44
N ALA A 93 9.80 -5.45 0.47
CA ALA A 93 9.01 -4.59 1.34
C ALA A 93 8.66 -5.30 2.64
N GLN A 94 8.09 -4.59 3.60
CA GLN A 94 7.67 -5.18 4.87
C GLN A 94 6.42 -4.49 5.42
N VAL A 95 5.68 -5.24 6.24
CA VAL A 95 4.50 -4.78 6.94
C VAL A 95 4.74 -4.92 8.45
N ARG A 96 4.42 -3.88 9.22
CA ARG A 96 4.43 -3.92 10.67
C ARG A 96 3.01 -4.12 11.18
N PHE A 97 2.71 -5.28 11.70
CA PHE A 97 1.49 -5.54 12.43
C PHE A 97 1.60 -5.00 13.86
N MET A 98 0.54 -4.36 14.34
CA MET A 98 0.45 -3.75 15.66
C MET A 98 -0.87 -4.15 16.33
N ALA A 99 -0.81 -4.84 17.47
CA ALA A 99 -1.96 -5.12 18.29
C ALA A 99 -1.94 -4.19 19.50
N PHE A 100 -2.83 -3.21 19.51
CA PHE A 100 -2.95 -2.24 20.61
C PHE A 100 -3.61 -2.89 21.81
N SER A 101 -2.98 -2.79 22.99
CA SER A 101 -3.49 -3.41 24.23
C SER A 101 -4.71 -2.66 24.79
N ASN A 102 -4.84 -1.38 24.45
CA ASN A 102 -5.87 -0.48 24.96
C ASN A 102 -6.42 0.41 23.85
N PRO A 103 -7.07 -0.18 22.80
CA PRO A 103 -7.62 0.61 21.71
C PRO A 103 -8.65 1.63 22.22
N SER A 104 -8.66 2.80 21.58
CA SER A 104 -9.60 3.87 21.95
C SER A 104 -11.05 3.49 21.61
N PRO A 105 -12.05 4.02 22.33
CA PRO A 105 -13.46 3.83 21.95
C PRO A 105 -13.76 4.29 20.53
N GLU A 106 -13.10 5.35 20.05
CA GLU A 106 -13.21 5.85 18.67
C GLU A 106 -12.66 4.83 17.67
N ALA A 107 -11.52 4.22 17.96
CA ALA A 107 -10.93 3.16 17.12
C ALA A 107 -11.85 1.93 17.03
N LEU A 108 -12.40 1.50 18.16
CA LEU A 108 -13.33 0.36 18.21
C LEU A 108 -14.65 0.63 17.47
N ALA A 109 -15.09 1.89 17.42
CA ALA A 109 -16.28 2.32 16.68
C ALA A 109 -16.00 2.61 15.20
N THR A 110 -14.74 2.60 14.77
CA THR A 110 -14.37 2.89 13.39
C THR A 110 -14.73 1.70 12.50
N ALA A 111 -15.48 1.96 11.44
CA ALA A 111 -15.86 0.93 10.47
C ALA A 111 -14.63 0.33 9.77
N GLU A 112 -14.76 -0.92 9.33
CA GLU A 112 -13.76 -1.55 8.45
C GLU A 112 -13.57 -0.73 7.17
N MET A 113 -12.36 -0.78 6.60
CA MET A 113 -12.04 -0.08 5.37
C MET A 113 -12.80 -0.68 4.19
N ASP A 114 -13.49 0.15 3.42
CA ASP A 114 -14.05 -0.28 2.14
C ASP A 114 -12.99 -0.31 1.03
N VAL A 115 -13.25 -1.06 -0.04
CA VAL A 115 -12.31 -1.13 -1.18
C VAL A 115 -12.11 0.24 -1.85
N HIS A 116 -13.08 1.13 -1.74
CA HIS A 116 -13.03 2.50 -2.27
C HIS A 116 -12.64 3.54 -1.20
N GLY A 117 -12.15 3.11 -0.05
CA GLY A 117 -11.59 3.97 0.99
C GLY A 117 -12.61 4.63 1.91
N PRO A 118 -12.24 5.77 2.48
CA PRO A 118 -11.04 6.59 2.27
C PRO A 118 -9.80 6.10 3.03
N GLY A 119 -8.62 6.33 2.47
CA GLY A 119 -7.35 6.09 3.16
C GLY A 119 -6.49 4.99 2.54
N ILE A 120 -5.61 4.37 3.33
CA ILE A 120 -4.78 3.25 2.91
C ILE A 120 -5.68 2.01 2.79
N ALA A 121 -6.10 1.70 1.56
CA ALA A 121 -7.16 0.73 1.32
C ALA A 121 -6.66 -0.72 1.31
N HIS A 122 -5.57 -0.98 0.61
CA HIS A 122 -5.03 -2.34 0.50
C HIS A 122 -3.52 -2.38 0.25
N VAL A 123 -2.96 -3.57 0.42
CA VAL A 123 -1.61 -3.92 -0.01
C VAL A 123 -1.72 -5.02 -1.06
N CYS A 124 -1.02 -4.85 -2.18
CA CYS A 124 -1.01 -5.83 -3.26
C CYS A 124 0.19 -6.77 -3.14
N TYR A 125 -0.11 -8.05 -3.15
CA TYR A 125 0.85 -9.14 -3.21
C TYR A 125 0.84 -9.75 -4.60
N GLN A 126 1.90 -9.49 -5.36
CA GLN A 126 2.09 -10.11 -6.67
C GLN A 126 2.84 -11.43 -6.49
N VAL A 127 2.25 -12.51 -6.96
CA VAL A 127 2.74 -13.86 -6.76
C VAL A 127 2.64 -14.68 -8.05
N ASN A 128 3.54 -15.66 -8.17
CA ASN A 128 3.39 -16.68 -9.20
C ASN A 128 2.12 -17.51 -8.92
N GLN A 129 1.34 -17.81 -9.95
CA GLN A 129 0.10 -18.57 -9.85
C GLN A 129 0.25 -19.92 -9.12
N ASN A 130 1.43 -20.56 -9.22
CA ASN A 130 1.71 -21.84 -8.57
C ASN A 130 1.67 -21.77 -7.04
N THR A 131 1.77 -20.59 -6.46
CA THR A 131 1.77 -20.38 -5.00
C THR A 131 0.40 -20.61 -4.38
N LYS A 132 -0.68 -20.45 -5.16
CA LYS A 132 -2.07 -20.55 -4.70
C LYS A 132 -2.39 -19.59 -3.54
N ALA A 133 -1.76 -18.42 -3.53
CA ALA A 133 -1.84 -17.46 -2.42
C ALA A 133 -3.29 -17.10 -2.05
N TYR A 134 -4.13 -16.81 -3.04
CA TYR A 134 -5.52 -16.46 -2.79
C TYR A 134 -6.30 -17.59 -2.10
N GLN A 135 -6.14 -18.83 -2.56
CA GLN A 135 -6.77 -19.99 -1.95
C GLN A 135 -6.29 -20.21 -0.52
N LYS A 136 -5.01 -19.93 -0.22
CA LYS A 136 -4.45 -19.99 1.13
C LYS A 136 -5.05 -18.90 2.04
N PHE A 137 -5.23 -17.68 1.55
CA PHE A 137 -5.96 -16.64 2.30
C PHE A 137 -7.37 -17.11 2.67
N LEU A 138 -8.12 -17.65 1.73
CA LEU A 138 -9.48 -18.14 2.00
C LEU A 138 -9.49 -19.34 2.96
N ALA A 139 -8.55 -20.28 2.81
CA ALA A 139 -8.40 -21.42 3.72
C ALA A 139 -8.02 -20.99 5.13
N GLY A 140 -7.24 -19.93 5.28
CA GLY A 140 -6.87 -19.29 6.55
C GLY A 140 -7.93 -18.36 7.14
N GLY A 141 -9.16 -18.39 6.61
CA GLY A 141 -10.32 -17.68 7.18
C GLY A 141 -10.59 -16.28 6.61
N ALA A 142 -9.78 -15.79 5.67
CA ALA A 142 -10.08 -14.54 4.98
C ALA A 142 -11.34 -14.67 4.12
N LYS A 143 -12.08 -13.57 3.98
CA LYS A 143 -13.30 -13.52 3.18
C LYS A 143 -12.99 -12.89 1.81
N HIS A 144 -13.51 -13.47 0.75
CA HIS A 144 -13.42 -12.85 -0.56
C HIS A 144 -14.20 -11.52 -0.59
N ILE A 145 -13.69 -10.58 -1.39
CA ILE A 145 -14.38 -9.36 -1.79
C ILE A 145 -14.61 -9.50 -3.29
N GLY A 146 -15.82 -9.15 -3.75
CA GLY A 146 -16.21 -9.43 -5.14
C GLY A 146 -16.43 -10.93 -5.37
N ASP A 147 -16.05 -11.42 -6.55
CA ASP A 147 -16.22 -12.83 -6.93
C ASP A 147 -15.32 -13.74 -6.10
N LYS A 148 -15.81 -14.96 -5.85
CA LYS A 148 -15.06 -15.98 -5.12
C LYS A 148 -13.83 -16.47 -5.89
N GLU A 149 -13.91 -16.47 -7.22
CA GLU A 149 -12.82 -16.89 -8.09
C GLU A 149 -12.00 -15.68 -8.55
N MET A 150 -10.71 -15.88 -8.75
CA MET A 150 -9.84 -14.84 -9.28
C MET A 150 -10.23 -14.46 -10.71
N VAL A 151 -10.17 -13.18 -11.03
CA VAL A 151 -10.67 -12.60 -12.28
C VAL A 151 -9.52 -12.09 -13.13
N GLN A 152 -9.49 -12.50 -14.39
CA GLN A 152 -8.60 -11.93 -15.41
C GLN A 152 -9.24 -10.66 -15.95
N ILE A 153 -8.78 -9.49 -15.49
CA ILE A 153 -9.36 -8.21 -15.91
C ILE A 153 -9.15 -7.96 -17.40
N ASN A 154 -7.96 -8.26 -17.91
CA ASN A 154 -7.64 -8.15 -19.34
C ASN A 154 -7.33 -9.53 -19.93
N PRO A 155 -8.15 -10.04 -20.86
CA PRO A 155 -7.95 -11.38 -21.46
C PRO A 155 -6.62 -11.56 -22.20
N LYS A 156 -5.95 -10.46 -22.58
CA LYS A 156 -4.63 -10.51 -23.25
C LYS A 156 -3.46 -10.57 -22.26
N ASN A 157 -3.76 -10.40 -20.96
CA ASN A 157 -2.74 -10.35 -19.93
C ASN A 157 -2.94 -11.54 -18.97
N PRO A 158 -1.95 -12.43 -18.82
CA PRO A 158 -2.06 -13.62 -17.98
C PRO A 158 -1.91 -13.28 -16.48
N VAL A 159 -2.67 -12.31 -16.01
CA VAL A 159 -2.72 -11.87 -14.62
C VAL A 159 -4.15 -11.90 -14.10
N TYR A 160 -4.34 -12.50 -12.94
CA TYR A 160 -5.61 -12.68 -12.28
C TYR A 160 -5.59 -11.94 -10.96
N TYR A 161 -6.71 -11.32 -10.61
CA TYR A 161 -6.86 -10.46 -9.45
C TYR A 161 -7.98 -10.94 -8.54
N ALA A 162 -7.80 -10.77 -7.26
CA ALA A 162 -8.86 -10.90 -6.27
C ALA A 162 -8.51 -10.08 -5.03
N TYR A 163 -9.53 -9.64 -4.29
CA TYR A 163 -9.38 -9.09 -2.96
C TYR A 163 -9.81 -10.10 -1.90
N ALA A 164 -9.03 -10.19 -0.83
CA ALA A 164 -9.38 -10.94 0.37
C ALA A 164 -9.30 -10.02 1.60
N ARG A 165 -10.31 -10.09 2.45
CA ARG A 165 -10.35 -9.39 3.73
C ARG A 165 -10.05 -10.37 4.84
N ASP A 166 -8.99 -10.11 5.61
CA ASP A 166 -8.65 -10.95 6.75
C ASP A 166 -9.54 -10.68 7.99
N HIS A 167 -9.32 -11.42 9.05
CA HIS A 167 -10.07 -11.28 10.31
C HIS A 167 -9.84 -9.95 11.03
N SER A 168 -8.77 -9.23 10.72
CA SER A 168 -8.48 -7.89 11.24
C SER A 168 -9.05 -6.76 10.37
N GLY A 169 -9.67 -7.10 9.22
CA GLY A 169 -10.21 -6.14 8.29
C GLY A 169 -9.20 -5.61 7.26
N LEU A 170 -7.97 -6.15 7.24
CA LEU A 170 -6.99 -5.81 6.21
C LEU A 170 -7.44 -6.36 4.86
N ILE A 171 -7.36 -5.53 3.82
CA ILE A 171 -7.61 -5.96 2.46
C ILE A 171 -6.26 -6.29 1.81
N ALA A 172 -6.09 -7.55 1.43
CA ALA A 172 -5.01 -8.00 0.57
C ALA A 172 -5.51 -8.09 -0.87
N GLU A 173 -4.89 -7.37 -1.77
CA GLU A 173 -5.02 -7.64 -3.20
C GLU A 173 -4.04 -8.75 -3.57
N ILE A 174 -4.52 -9.74 -4.29
CA ILE A 174 -3.68 -10.83 -4.79
C ILE A 174 -3.64 -10.74 -6.31
N GLU A 175 -2.44 -10.55 -6.85
CA GLU A 175 -2.15 -10.70 -8.26
C GLU A 175 -1.49 -12.04 -8.53
N HIS A 176 -2.20 -12.99 -9.10
CA HIS A 176 -1.62 -14.22 -9.63
C HIS A 176 -1.12 -14.00 -11.05
N VAL A 177 0.18 -14.16 -11.25
CA VAL A 177 0.81 -14.03 -12.56
C VAL A 177 1.10 -15.42 -13.13
N ASP A 178 0.53 -15.74 -14.30
CA ASP A 178 0.93 -16.93 -15.07
C ASP A 178 2.23 -16.64 -15.82
N VAL A 179 3.35 -16.83 -15.11
CA VAL A 179 4.68 -16.53 -15.61
C VAL A 179 5.00 -17.31 -16.90
N SER A 180 4.43 -18.52 -17.05
CA SER A 180 4.67 -19.36 -18.24
C SER A 180 4.09 -18.77 -19.52
N LYS A 181 3.08 -17.91 -19.40
CA LYS A 181 2.44 -17.22 -20.53
C LYS A 181 2.91 -15.79 -20.74
N LEU A 182 3.76 -15.26 -19.85
CA LEU A 182 4.36 -13.96 -20.05
C LEU A 182 5.43 -14.03 -21.14
N ASN A 183 5.31 -13.18 -22.16
CA ASN A 183 6.34 -13.01 -23.17
C ASN A 183 7.37 -11.98 -22.70
N LEU A 184 8.20 -12.38 -21.74
CA LEU A 184 9.24 -11.53 -21.15
C LEU A 184 10.63 -12.02 -21.56
N PRO A 185 11.58 -11.10 -21.87
CA PRO A 185 12.96 -11.48 -22.14
C PRO A 185 13.64 -12.19 -20.96
N LYS A 186 13.24 -11.83 -19.73
CA LYS A 186 13.71 -12.42 -18.48
C LYS A 186 12.50 -12.66 -17.58
N PRO A 187 12.26 -13.91 -17.09
CA PRO A 187 11.20 -14.18 -16.16
C PRO A 187 11.47 -13.49 -14.81
N PRO A 188 10.42 -13.19 -14.00
CA PRO A 188 10.58 -12.70 -12.65
C PRO A 188 11.44 -13.64 -11.79
N GLU A 189 12.36 -13.08 -11.00
CA GLU A 189 13.25 -13.87 -10.12
C GLU A 189 12.55 -14.33 -8.83
N ASN A 190 11.48 -13.64 -8.44
CA ASN A 190 10.77 -13.88 -7.19
C ASN A 190 9.38 -14.45 -7.44
N GLU A 191 9.00 -15.46 -6.66
CA GLU A 191 7.63 -16.00 -6.67
C GLU A 191 6.65 -15.11 -5.89
N TYR A 192 7.16 -14.30 -4.95
CA TYR A 192 6.39 -13.43 -4.08
C TYR A 192 7.04 -12.06 -3.98
N ARG A 193 6.23 -11.02 -4.05
CA ARG A 193 6.64 -9.66 -3.70
C ARG A 193 5.45 -8.82 -3.24
N ILE A 194 5.69 -7.76 -2.49
CA ILE A 194 4.71 -6.69 -2.34
C ILE A 194 4.86 -5.76 -3.54
N ARG A 195 3.82 -5.63 -4.35
CA ARG A 195 3.85 -4.79 -5.54
C ARG A 195 3.57 -3.33 -5.20
N HIS A 196 2.43 -3.07 -4.55
CA HIS A 196 2.03 -1.72 -4.19
C HIS A 196 1.31 -1.65 -2.85
N VAL A 197 1.28 -0.45 -2.30
CA VAL A 197 0.33 0.00 -1.29
C VAL A 197 -0.61 1.00 -1.93
N SER A 198 -1.91 0.90 -1.66
CA SER A 198 -2.94 1.67 -2.34
C SER A 198 -3.63 2.66 -1.43
N LEU A 199 -3.82 3.87 -1.95
CA LEU A 199 -4.56 4.97 -1.34
C LEU A 199 -5.85 5.22 -2.13
N ALA A 200 -6.98 5.13 -1.44
CA ALA A 200 -8.27 5.57 -1.98
C ALA A 200 -8.52 7.02 -1.60
N THR A 201 -8.80 7.86 -2.59
CA THR A 201 -8.94 9.31 -2.42
C THR A 201 -10.28 9.82 -2.97
N PRO A 202 -10.87 10.85 -2.37
CA PRO A 202 -12.00 11.58 -2.97
C PRO A 202 -11.56 12.54 -4.10
N ASP A 203 -10.26 12.88 -4.20
CA ASP A 203 -9.72 13.84 -5.17
C ASP A 203 -8.32 13.40 -5.61
N ILE A 204 -8.26 12.64 -6.72
CA ILE A 204 -7.02 12.07 -7.22
C ILE A 204 -6.03 13.13 -7.71
N ASP A 205 -6.51 14.24 -8.27
CA ASP A 205 -5.64 15.31 -8.76
C ASP A 205 -4.90 16.00 -7.62
N ARG A 206 -5.59 16.27 -6.51
CA ARG A 206 -5.00 16.83 -5.30
C ARG A 206 -3.90 15.93 -4.73
N ILE A 207 -4.17 14.64 -4.62
CA ILE A 207 -3.22 13.68 -4.05
C ILE A 207 -2.06 13.40 -5.01
N VAL A 208 -2.30 13.33 -6.31
CA VAL A 208 -1.25 13.18 -7.31
C VAL A 208 -0.31 14.41 -7.31
N ASP A 209 -0.85 15.64 -7.20
CA ASP A 209 -0.03 16.85 -7.06
C ASP A 209 0.86 16.81 -5.81
N PHE A 210 0.29 16.39 -4.67
CA PHE A 210 1.05 16.22 -3.45
C PHE A 210 2.19 15.21 -3.62
N TYR A 211 1.93 13.98 -4.09
CA TYR A 211 2.96 12.96 -4.21
C TYR A 211 3.98 13.26 -5.32
N THR A 212 3.60 13.98 -6.39
CA THR A 212 4.51 14.52 -7.40
C THR A 212 5.58 15.39 -6.75
N LYS A 213 5.17 16.32 -5.89
CA LYS A 213 6.07 17.24 -5.17
C LYS A 213 6.85 16.52 -4.07
N PHE A 214 6.15 15.71 -3.27
CA PHE A 214 6.75 15.01 -2.13
C PHE A 214 7.80 13.99 -2.57
N LEU A 215 7.52 13.17 -3.59
CA LEU A 215 8.45 12.19 -4.14
C LEU A 215 9.45 12.79 -5.13
N ASN A 216 9.27 14.07 -5.52
CA ASN A 216 10.04 14.73 -6.57
C ASN A 216 10.05 13.93 -7.88
N GLN A 217 8.90 13.43 -8.27
CA GLN A 217 8.70 12.67 -9.50
C GLN A 217 7.76 13.45 -10.42
N PRO A 218 8.14 13.77 -11.67
CA PRO A 218 7.44 14.75 -12.50
C PRO A 218 6.06 14.30 -12.95
N SER A 219 5.80 13.00 -13.07
CA SER A 219 4.47 12.45 -13.37
C SER A 219 4.38 10.97 -13.05
N PRO A 220 3.27 10.54 -12.43
CA PRO A 220 2.95 9.14 -12.27
C PRO A 220 2.45 8.55 -13.60
N ARG A 221 2.45 7.22 -13.68
CA ARG A 221 1.64 6.53 -14.67
C ARG A 221 0.17 6.70 -14.26
N ARG A 222 -0.71 7.17 -15.16
CA ARG A 222 -2.16 7.35 -14.91
C ARG A 222 -2.99 6.57 -15.91
N VAL A 223 -4.17 6.13 -15.45
CA VAL A 223 -5.21 5.47 -16.26
C VAL A 223 -6.56 5.97 -15.80
N GLY A 224 -7.43 6.31 -16.75
CA GLY A 224 -8.78 6.79 -16.45
C GLY A 224 -8.89 8.31 -16.29
N GLU A 225 -7.80 9.07 -16.43
CA GLU A 225 -7.74 10.52 -16.24
C GLU A 225 -8.76 11.31 -17.07
N TRP A 226 -8.94 10.94 -18.33
CA TRP A 226 -9.90 11.62 -19.22
C TRP A 226 -11.27 10.93 -19.26
N PHE A 227 -11.27 9.61 -19.05
CA PHE A 227 -12.48 8.79 -19.06
C PHE A 227 -12.28 7.68 -18.02
N PRO A 228 -12.96 7.74 -16.87
CA PRO A 228 -12.88 6.71 -15.85
C PRO A 228 -13.13 5.31 -16.44
N ILE A 229 -12.26 4.38 -16.12
CA ILE A 229 -12.31 3.01 -16.64
C ILE A 229 -13.05 2.09 -15.69
N GLY A 230 -13.59 1.02 -16.22
CA GLY A 230 -14.24 -0.05 -15.48
C GLY A 230 -15.10 -0.88 -16.41
N ASN A 231 -15.18 -2.14 -16.11
CA ASN A 231 -15.98 -3.13 -16.83
C ASN A 231 -16.47 -4.21 -15.85
N GLU A 232 -17.22 -5.18 -16.33
CA GLU A 232 -17.76 -6.28 -15.53
C GLU A 232 -16.68 -7.05 -14.76
N ASN A 233 -15.47 -7.19 -15.32
CA ASN A 233 -14.38 -7.88 -14.62
C ASN A 233 -13.79 -7.03 -13.48
N THR A 234 -13.72 -5.71 -13.62
CA THR A 234 -13.34 -4.83 -12.48
C THR A 234 -14.38 -4.86 -11.39
N ASP A 235 -15.67 -4.92 -11.74
CA ASP A 235 -16.77 -5.07 -10.77
C ASP A 235 -16.66 -6.37 -9.99
N LYS A 236 -16.34 -7.48 -10.68
CA LYS A 236 -16.11 -8.79 -10.04
C LYS A 236 -14.95 -8.79 -9.08
N VAL A 237 -13.87 -8.05 -9.36
CA VAL A 237 -12.72 -7.95 -8.45
C VAL A 237 -13.06 -7.11 -7.23
N SER A 238 -13.63 -5.92 -7.45
CA SER A 238 -13.90 -4.93 -6.38
C SER A 238 -15.16 -5.21 -5.57
N GLY A 239 -16.10 -6.00 -6.12
CA GLY A 239 -17.44 -6.16 -5.54
C GLY A 239 -18.32 -4.92 -5.69
N LEU A 240 -17.95 -3.96 -6.56
CA LEU A 240 -18.66 -2.70 -6.77
C LEU A 240 -19.29 -2.67 -8.16
N PRO A 241 -20.61 -2.94 -8.30
CA PRO A 241 -21.28 -2.99 -9.59
C PRO A 241 -21.23 -1.65 -10.33
N GLY A 242 -20.87 -1.68 -11.62
CA GLY A 242 -20.79 -0.48 -12.45
C GLY A 242 -19.62 0.42 -12.10
N SER A 243 -18.56 -0.13 -11.53
CA SER A 243 -17.40 0.64 -11.09
C SER A 243 -16.76 1.44 -12.24
N LYS A 244 -16.43 2.68 -11.94
CA LYS A 244 -15.70 3.61 -12.80
C LYS A 244 -14.64 4.27 -11.96
N LEU A 245 -13.36 4.04 -12.29
CA LEU A 245 -12.25 4.50 -11.48
C LEU A 245 -11.16 5.13 -12.33
N GLU A 246 -10.39 5.95 -11.69
CA GLU A 246 -9.15 6.51 -12.16
C GLU A 246 -8.03 6.05 -11.22
N MET A 247 -6.84 5.80 -11.76
CA MET A 247 -5.69 5.31 -11.02
C MET A 247 -4.40 6.03 -11.43
N ALA A 248 -3.51 6.21 -10.47
CA ALA A 248 -2.16 6.72 -10.68
C ALA A 248 -1.16 5.87 -9.90
N TRP A 249 0.06 5.68 -10.43
CA TRP A 249 1.12 4.92 -9.76
C TRP A 249 2.43 5.70 -9.77
N PHE A 250 3.04 5.83 -8.59
CA PHE A 250 4.40 6.31 -8.41
C PHE A 250 5.31 5.14 -8.07
N GLN A 251 6.43 5.01 -8.75
CA GLN A 251 7.46 4.03 -8.37
C GLN A 251 8.33 4.61 -7.25
N VAL A 252 8.28 4.02 -6.07
CA VAL A 252 9.07 4.44 -4.90
C VAL A 252 10.15 3.40 -4.63
N ARG A 253 11.23 3.43 -5.37
CA ARG A 253 12.35 2.46 -5.35
C ARG A 253 11.90 0.99 -5.30
N ASN A 254 11.39 0.54 -4.17
CA ASN A 254 11.12 -0.87 -3.85
C ASN A 254 9.65 -1.30 -3.97
N ILE A 255 8.74 -0.34 -4.13
CA ILE A 255 7.29 -0.58 -4.16
C ILE A 255 6.60 0.50 -4.99
N GLU A 256 5.47 0.20 -5.61
CA GLU A 256 4.60 1.24 -6.19
C GLU A 256 3.68 1.81 -5.10
N LEU A 257 3.47 3.12 -5.14
CA LEU A 257 2.37 3.78 -4.45
C LEU A 257 1.26 3.93 -5.47
N GLU A 258 0.17 3.22 -5.27
CA GLU A 258 -1.04 3.32 -6.09
C GLU A 258 -2.00 4.32 -5.45
N ILE A 259 -2.60 5.15 -6.27
CA ILE A 259 -3.64 6.11 -5.86
C ILE A 259 -4.84 5.86 -6.76
N PHE A 260 -6.03 5.73 -6.20
CA PHE A 260 -7.22 5.56 -7.00
C PHE A 260 -8.43 6.33 -6.45
N GLN A 261 -9.29 6.73 -7.37
CA GLN A 261 -10.58 7.35 -7.10
C GLN A 261 -11.67 6.59 -7.84
N TYR A 262 -12.70 6.16 -7.11
CA TYR A 262 -13.92 5.64 -7.70
C TYR A 262 -14.89 6.79 -7.98
N HIS A 263 -15.15 7.08 -9.26
CA HIS A 263 -16.13 8.10 -9.66
C HIS A 263 -17.57 7.61 -9.52
N SER A 264 -17.81 6.30 -9.64
CA SER A 264 -19.12 5.66 -9.50
C SER A 264 -19.55 5.39 -8.06
N HIS A 265 -18.56 5.20 -7.18
CA HIS A 265 -18.70 4.93 -5.75
C HIS A 265 -17.81 5.92 -5.00
N PRO A 266 -18.25 7.20 -4.85
CA PRO A 266 -17.38 8.24 -4.34
C PRO A 266 -16.81 7.90 -2.96
N THR A 267 -15.48 8.00 -2.84
CA THR A 267 -14.79 7.99 -1.56
C THR A 267 -15.25 9.16 -0.71
N LYS A 268 -15.59 8.92 0.54
CA LYS A 268 -16.00 9.98 1.47
C LYS A 268 -14.78 10.73 1.99
N ASP A 269 -14.86 12.06 2.02
CA ASP A 269 -13.90 12.85 2.78
C ASP A 269 -13.95 12.48 4.26
N LEU A 270 -12.80 12.27 4.88
CA LEU A 270 -12.71 12.10 6.32
C LEU A 270 -12.82 13.47 6.99
N THR A 271 -13.79 13.63 7.89
CA THR A 271 -13.88 14.82 8.75
C THR A 271 -12.75 14.86 9.79
N LYS A 272 -12.20 13.70 10.11
CA LYS A 272 -11.04 13.48 10.97
C LYS A 272 -10.21 12.33 10.43
N PRO A 273 -8.87 12.36 10.59
CA PRO A 273 -8.03 11.24 10.26
C PRO A 273 -8.46 9.97 10.99
N ARG A 274 -8.30 8.81 10.36
CA ARG A 274 -8.56 7.52 10.98
C ARG A 274 -7.69 7.35 12.22
N PRO A 275 -8.23 6.87 13.36
CA PRO A 275 -7.44 6.61 14.57
C PRO A 275 -6.30 5.62 14.28
N LEU A 276 -5.14 5.84 14.90
CA LEU A 276 -3.96 4.99 14.75
C LEU A 276 -4.24 3.51 15.10
N ASP A 277 -5.04 3.31 16.13
CA ASP A 277 -5.39 2.02 16.73
C ASP A 277 -6.68 1.39 16.15
N ALA A 278 -7.32 2.04 15.15
CA ALA A 278 -8.42 1.43 14.40
C ALA A 278 -7.90 0.34 13.47
N PHE A 279 -8.56 -0.81 13.44
CA PHE A 279 -8.15 -1.96 12.63
C PHE A 279 -8.08 -1.60 11.15
N GLY A 280 -7.01 -2.03 10.48
CA GLY A 280 -6.72 -1.68 9.09
C GLY A 280 -5.29 -1.18 8.90
N TYR A 281 -4.91 -0.88 7.67
CA TYR A 281 -3.66 -0.18 7.39
C TYR A 281 -3.73 1.25 7.92
N ASN A 282 -2.66 1.71 8.58
CA ASN A 282 -2.69 2.97 9.32
C ASN A 282 -1.55 3.94 8.99
N MET A 283 -0.46 3.48 8.38
CA MET A 283 0.65 4.36 8.00
C MET A 283 1.48 3.80 6.84
N ILE A 284 2.17 4.71 6.14
CA ILE A 284 3.26 4.38 5.21
C ILE A 284 4.51 5.07 5.72
N VAL A 285 5.57 4.31 6.00
CA VAL A 285 6.83 4.84 6.51
C VAL A 285 7.88 4.84 5.41
N PHE A 286 8.34 6.03 5.05
CA PHE A 286 9.39 6.23 4.05
C PHE A 286 10.77 6.22 4.71
N ASP A 287 11.74 5.52 4.08
CA ASP A 287 13.16 5.67 4.36
C ASP A 287 13.63 6.97 3.71
N VAL A 288 14.21 7.86 4.49
CA VAL A 288 14.69 9.15 4.03
C VAL A 288 16.17 9.35 4.36
N SER A 289 16.88 10.05 3.50
CA SER A 289 18.29 10.35 3.71
C SER A 289 18.53 11.48 4.73
N ASP A 290 17.60 12.43 4.79
CA ASP A 290 17.64 13.60 5.68
C ASP A 290 16.21 13.92 6.15
N ILE A 291 15.97 13.79 7.46
CA ILE A 291 14.65 13.97 8.04
C ILE A 291 14.19 15.45 8.00
N LYS A 292 15.11 16.41 8.10
CA LYS A 292 14.77 17.83 8.03
C LYS A 292 14.38 18.24 6.62
N ALA A 293 15.15 17.77 5.63
CA ALA A 293 14.83 17.99 4.22
C ALA A 293 13.53 17.30 3.82
N ALA A 294 13.27 16.07 4.30
CA ALA A 294 12.04 15.36 4.06
C ALA A 294 10.82 16.07 4.70
N ARG A 295 10.97 16.56 5.94
CA ARG A 295 9.95 17.39 6.61
C ARG A 295 9.61 18.64 5.80
N LYS A 296 10.64 19.35 5.33
CA LYS A 296 10.43 20.55 4.49
C LYS A 296 9.64 20.18 3.23
N ARG A 297 10.03 19.10 2.56
CA ARG A 297 9.37 18.64 1.33
C ARG A 297 7.92 18.23 1.57
N LEU A 298 7.61 17.54 2.69
CA LEU A 298 6.25 17.21 3.10
C LEU A 298 5.38 18.48 3.19
N VAL A 299 5.87 19.51 3.90
CA VAL A 299 5.15 20.77 4.10
C VAL A 299 5.01 21.56 2.79
N ASP A 300 6.08 21.67 2.02
CA ASP A 300 6.07 22.36 0.71
C ASP A 300 5.11 21.69 -0.28
N ALA A 301 4.92 20.38 -0.17
CA ALA A 301 3.94 19.62 -0.98
C ALA A 301 2.49 19.81 -0.52
N GLY A 302 2.23 20.39 0.63
CA GLY A 302 0.89 20.60 1.19
C GLY A 302 0.51 19.63 2.31
N GLY A 303 1.43 18.80 2.77
CA GLY A 303 1.22 17.94 3.94
C GLY A 303 1.35 18.69 5.27
N THR A 304 0.94 18.03 6.34
CA THR A 304 0.99 18.57 7.71
C THR A 304 1.92 17.76 8.60
N VAL A 305 2.56 18.40 9.57
CA VAL A 305 3.40 17.75 10.58
C VAL A 305 2.53 17.35 11.77
N VAL A 306 2.69 16.12 12.24
CA VAL A 306 1.98 15.57 13.42
C VAL A 306 2.92 15.48 14.62
N THR A 307 4.16 14.99 14.41
CA THR A 307 5.16 14.90 15.47
C THR A 307 6.48 15.51 15.03
N GLU A 308 7.28 15.99 15.96
CA GLU A 308 8.70 16.22 15.71
C GLU A 308 9.45 14.88 15.67
N ALA A 309 10.72 14.93 15.24
CA ALA A 309 11.54 13.73 15.13
C ALA A 309 11.90 13.16 16.51
N GLY A 310 11.76 11.86 16.68
CA GLY A 310 12.14 11.12 17.88
C GLY A 310 12.74 9.75 17.55
N PRO A 311 13.34 9.08 18.54
CA PRO A 311 14.00 7.78 18.34
C PRO A 311 12.96 6.67 18.09
N MET A 312 13.24 5.84 17.08
CA MET A 312 12.49 4.62 16.79
C MET A 312 13.32 3.65 15.93
N ASP A 313 13.27 2.35 16.22
CA ASP A 313 13.89 1.29 15.41
C ASP A 313 15.41 1.44 15.21
N GLY A 314 16.10 2.07 16.14
CA GLY A 314 17.54 2.37 15.98
C GLY A 314 17.86 3.53 15.03
N GLY A 315 16.87 4.35 14.71
CA GLY A 315 16.96 5.56 13.90
C GLY A 315 16.16 6.72 14.49
N GLN A 316 15.80 7.66 13.65
CA GLN A 316 14.92 8.78 13.99
C GLN A 316 13.71 8.75 13.06
N ILE A 317 12.52 9.01 13.58
CA ILE A 317 11.29 9.12 12.81
C ILE A 317 10.50 10.35 13.21
N MET A 318 9.86 11.00 12.25
CA MET A 318 8.79 11.96 12.46
C MET A 318 7.55 11.51 11.71
N PHE A 319 6.40 12.01 12.11
CA PHE A 319 5.15 11.74 11.43
C PHE A 319 4.49 13.00 10.91
N GLY A 320 3.87 12.86 9.76
CA GLY A 320 3.04 13.86 9.12
C GLY A 320 1.84 13.23 8.42
N ARG A 321 1.06 14.04 7.73
CA ARG A 321 -0.09 13.57 6.94
C ARG A 321 -0.06 14.18 5.56
N ASP A 322 -0.55 13.41 4.60
CA ASP A 322 -0.89 13.93 3.29
C ASP A 322 -2.21 14.75 3.34
N PRO A 323 -2.63 15.39 2.24
CA PRO A 323 -3.87 16.19 2.21
C PRO A 323 -5.15 15.42 2.51
N ASP A 324 -5.17 14.09 2.34
CA ASP A 324 -6.31 13.24 2.68
C ASP A 324 -6.28 12.75 4.14
N GLY A 325 -5.22 13.10 4.90
CA GLY A 325 -5.06 12.72 6.29
C GLY A 325 -4.38 11.36 6.49
N ASN A 326 -3.86 10.71 5.44
CA ASN A 326 -3.09 9.48 5.58
C ASN A 326 -1.80 9.74 6.37
N LEU A 327 -1.50 8.86 7.33
CA LEU A 327 -0.32 9.00 8.17
C LEU A 327 0.93 8.55 7.42
N LEU A 328 1.91 9.45 7.35
CA LEU A 328 3.21 9.24 6.72
C LEU A 328 4.31 9.33 7.78
N GLY A 329 5.13 8.28 7.90
CA GLY A 329 6.36 8.32 8.67
C GLY A 329 7.55 8.69 7.77
N LEU A 330 8.43 9.56 8.26
CA LEU A 330 9.68 9.91 7.60
C LEU A 330 10.82 9.45 8.51
N GLN A 331 11.53 8.39 8.12
CA GLN A 331 12.48 7.70 9.00
C GLN A 331 13.89 7.69 8.40
N THR A 332 14.86 8.19 9.15
CA THR A 332 16.26 7.89 8.88
C THR A 332 16.65 6.64 9.67
N ILE A 333 17.16 5.63 8.99
CA ILE A 333 17.47 4.34 9.61
C ILE A 333 18.79 3.78 9.10
N SER A 334 19.58 3.21 10.01
CA SER A 334 20.85 2.57 9.67
C SER A 334 20.62 1.21 8.97
N ALA A 335 21.49 0.85 8.04
CA ALA A 335 21.52 -0.49 7.47
C ALA A 335 21.80 -1.60 8.53
N LYS A 336 22.32 -1.24 9.70
CA LYS A 336 22.53 -2.18 10.82
C LYS A 336 21.24 -2.49 11.58
N ALA A 337 20.21 -1.69 11.44
CA ALA A 337 18.92 -1.94 12.07
C ALA A 337 18.22 -3.11 11.36
N VAL A 338 17.75 -4.07 12.12
CA VAL A 338 17.09 -5.27 11.58
C VAL A 338 15.93 -4.92 10.66
N VAL A 339 15.13 -3.93 11.03
CA VAL A 339 13.93 -3.50 10.30
C VAL A 339 14.22 -2.48 9.19
N SER A 340 15.47 -2.28 8.79
CA SER A 340 15.83 -1.33 7.73
C SER A 340 15.45 -1.86 6.34
N SER A 341 14.89 -1.00 5.49
CA SER A 341 14.65 -1.26 4.07
C SER A 341 15.94 -1.54 3.28
N LYS A 342 17.09 -1.13 3.82
CA LYS A 342 18.41 -1.38 3.25
C LYS A 342 18.81 -2.86 3.32
N ASN A 343 18.04 -3.66 4.07
CA ASN A 343 18.22 -5.11 4.20
C ASN A 343 17.27 -5.92 3.30
N PHE A 344 16.52 -5.28 2.40
CA PHE A 344 15.72 -5.99 1.42
C PHE A 344 16.61 -6.76 0.45
N LYS A 345 16.16 -7.96 0.06
CA LYS A 345 16.88 -8.85 -0.84
C LYS A 345 17.08 -8.21 -2.22
N ASN A 346 16.05 -7.55 -2.72
CA ASN A 346 16.03 -6.80 -3.97
C ASN A 346 14.88 -5.77 -3.97
N ASN A 347 14.61 -5.16 -5.11
CA ASN A 347 13.51 -4.21 -5.30
C ASN A 347 12.23 -4.86 -5.88
N GLY A 348 12.06 -6.18 -5.73
CA GLY A 348 10.84 -6.90 -6.12
C GLY A 348 10.81 -7.37 -7.58
N THR A 349 11.95 -7.54 -8.20
CA THR A 349 12.07 -8.17 -9.55
C THR A 349 12.38 -9.60 -9.49
#